data_c72202a2c72f78b9681bae23372aee6e
#
_entry.id   c72202a2c72f78b9681bae23372aee6e
#
_cell.length_a   1.000
_cell.length_b   1.000
_cell.length_c   1.000
_cell.angle_alpha   90.00
_cell.angle_beta   90.00
_cell.angle_gamma   90.00
#
_symmetry.space_group_name_H-M   'P 1'
#
loop_
_entity.id
_entity.type
_entity.pdbx_description
1 polymer ?
#
loop_
_entity_poly.entity_id
_entity_poly.type
_entity_poly.pdbx_seq_one_letter_code
_entity_poly.pdbx_strand_id
1 'polypeptide(L)'
;MKLRKPSGMTAFSLIWVGQVFSLIGSAMSHFAVGIWAWQKTGQATPMAMIGFFGFLPLILITPIAGVLVDRWNRKLVMALSDIATGLTTIVMLILALTNTMEIWHLYIIAAFNGIFGSFQWPAYSAAISLMIPKEQY
;
A
#
# COMPACT_ATOMS: atom_id res chain seq x y z
N MET A 1 -1.57 20.84 27.32
CA MET A 1 -2.07 21.35 26.04
C MET A 1 -2.90 20.24 25.40
N LYS A 2 -4.25 20.25 25.52
CA LYS A 2 -5.11 19.23 24.92
C LYS A 2 -5.16 19.50 23.43
N LEU A 3 -4.46 18.69 22.63
CA LEU A 3 -4.59 18.71 21.17
C LEU A 3 -6.04 18.39 20.83
N ARG A 4 -6.74 19.40 20.33
CA ARG A 4 -8.13 19.28 19.84
C ARG A 4 -8.10 18.27 18.69
N LYS A 5 -8.71 17.08 18.87
CA LYS A 5 -8.79 16.08 17.80
C LYS A 5 -9.45 16.74 16.60
N PRO A 6 -8.80 16.72 15.42
CA PRO A 6 -9.43 17.25 14.21
C PRO A 6 -10.70 16.46 13.95
N SER A 7 -11.80 17.15 13.69
CA SER A 7 -13.10 16.53 13.40
C SER A 7 -13.64 17.04 12.07
N GLY A 8 -14.41 16.20 11.38
CA GLY A 8 -15.04 16.56 10.13
C GLY A 8 -14.03 16.80 8.99
N MET A 9 -14.23 17.88 8.22
CA MET A 9 -13.50 18.20 7.01
C MET A 9 -11.97 18.34 7.23
N THR A 10 -11.53 18.85 8.40
CA THR A 10 -10.11 18.98 8.71
C THR A 10 -9.42 17.61 8.87
N ALA A 11 -10.09 16.66 9.53
CA ALA A 11 -9.57 15.30 9.66
C ALA A 11 -9.51 14.60 8.31
N PHE A 12 -10.54 14.76 7.50
CA PHE A 12 -10.57 14.26 6.13
C PHE A 12 -9.42 14.81 5.29
N SER A 13 -9.23 16.14 5.27
CA SER A 13 -8.17 16.78 4.48
C SER A 13 -6.78 16.32 4.89
N LEU A 14 -6.50 16.14 6.18
CA LEU A 14 -5.22 15.64 6.68
C LEU A 14 -4.94 14.21 6.20
N ILE A 15 -5.95 13.34 6.28
CA ILE A 15 -5.83 11.95 5.80
C ILE A 15 -5.66 11.94 4.29
N TRP A 16 -6.44 12.74 3.57
CA TRP A 16 -6.40 12.80 2.11
C TRP A 16 -5.03 13.27 1.59
N VAL A 17 -4.49 14.35 2.17
CA VAL A 17 -3.14 14.85 1.83
C VAL A 17 -2.08 13.79 2.13
N GLY A 18 -2.16 13.14 3.30
CA GLY A 18 -1.25 12.04 3.65
C GLY A 18 -1.31 10.89 2.64
N GLN A 19 -2.51 10.52 2.19
CA GLN A 19 -2.69 9.47 1.17
C GLN A 19 -2.12 9.87 -0.19
N VAL A 20 -2.25 11.13 -0.60
CA VAL A 20 -1.65 11.63 -1.86
C VAL A 20 -0.13 11.48 -1.82
N PHE A 21 0.53 11.89 -0.74
CA PHE A 21 1.99 11.71 -0.60
C PHE A 21 2.39 10.23 -0.56
N SER A 22 1.63 9.40 0.12
CA SER A 22 1.87 7.95 0.17
C SER A 22 1.73 7.31 -1.22
N LEU A 23 0.70 7.68 -1.98
CA LEU A 23 0.49 7.19 -3.34
C LEU A 23 1.62 7.61 -4.29
N ILE A 24 2.06 8.86 -4.22
CA ILE A 24 3.20 9.36 -5.02
C ILE A 24 4.45 8.57 -4.66
N GLY A 25 4.78 8.42 -3.37
CA GLY A 25 5.93 7.66 -2.92
C GLY A 25 5.90 6.20 -3.38
N SER A 26 4.74 5.56 -3.29
CA SER A 26 4.54 4.19 -3.77
C SER A 26 4.73 4.08 -5.29
N ALA A 27 4.14 5.01 -6.05
CA ALA A 27 4.28 5.04 -7.51
C ALA A 27 5.76 5.22 -7.94
N MET A 28 6.48 6.12 -7.26
CA MET A 28 7.92 6.32 -7.50
C MET A 28 8.72 5.06 -7.18
N SER A 29 8.43 4.38 -6.08
CA SER A 29 9.08 3.13 -5.69
C SER A 29 8.84 2.03 -6.72
N HIS A 30 7.59 1.83 -7.16
CA HIS A 30 7.26 0.86 -8.20
C HIS A 30 8.00 1.16 -9.53
N PHE A 31 8.06 2.43 -9.92
CA PHE A 31 8.77 2.85 -11.12
C PHE A 31 10.27 2.59 -11.01
N ALA A 32 10.89 2.96 -9.88
CA ALA A 32 12.31 2.75 -9.63
C ALA A 32 12.68 1.25 -9.64
N VAL A 33 11.85 0.41 -9.02
CA VAL A 33 12.02 -1.05 -9.02
C VAL A 33 11.91 -1.61 -10.43
N GLY A 34 10.97 -1.13 -11.22
CA GLY A 34 10.82 -1.53 -12.63
C GLY A 34 12.06 -1.20 -13.47
N ILE A 35 12.58 0.03 -13.34
CA ILE A 35 13.82 0.44 -14.01
C ILE A 35 15.01 -0.40 -13.55
N TRP A 36 15.16 -0.62 -12.25
CA TRP A 36 16.25 -1.42 -11.71
C TRP A 36 16.20 -2.86 -12.25
N ALA A 37 15.03 -3.49 -12.29
CA ALA A 37 14.85 -4.83 -12.85
C ALA A 37 15.23 -4.89 -14.33
N TRP A 38 14.83 -3.86 -15.10
CA TRP A 38 15.24 -3.71 -16.49
C TRP A 38 16.76 -3.57 -16.64
N GLN A 39 17.39 -2.70 -15.87
CA GLN A 39 18.83 -2.46 -15.94
C GLN A 39 19.63 -3.72 -15.58
N LYS A 40 19.13 -4.51 -14.61
CA LYS A 40 19.82 -5.74 -14.17
C LYS A 40 19.69 -6.88 -15.18
N THR A 41 18.59 -6.98 -15.90
CA THR A 41 18.28 -8.15 -16.75
C THR A 41 18.29 -7.86 -18.25
N GLY A 42 18.12 -6.61 -18.65
CA GLY A 42 17.91 -6.23 -20.04
C GLY A 42 16.61 -6.73 -20.64
N GLN A 43 15.68 -7.24 -19.82
CA GLN A 43 14.42 -7.86 -20.26
C GLN A 43 13.22 -7.21 -19.61
N ALA A 44 12.10 -7.12 -20.35
CA ALA A 44 10.84 -6.61 -19.84
C ALA A 44 10.08 -7.63 -18.98
N THR A 45 10.36 -8.92 -19.13
CA THR A 45 9.67 -10.01 -18.43
C THR A 45 9.73 -9.88 -16.90
N PRO A 46 10.88 -9.61 -16.26
CA PRO A 46 10.92 -9.42 -14.80
C PRO A 46 10.05 -8.26 -14.33
N MET A 47 10.00 -7.16 -15.07
CA MET A 47 9.13 -6.02 -14.77
C MET A 47 7.65 -6.42 -14.81
N ALA A 48 7.24 -7.17 -15.85
CA ALA A 48 5.88 -7.67 -15.97
C ALA A 48 5.54 -8.67 -14.85
N MET A 49 6.49 -9.53 -14.46
CA MET A 49 6.31 -10.49 -13.37
C MET A 49 6.16 -9.80 -12.00
N ILE A 50 6.89 -8.72 -11.72
CA ILE A 50 6.70 -7.92 -10.50
C ILE A 50 5.25 -7.40 -10.44
N GLY A 51 4.75 -6.86 -11.55
CA GLY A 51 3.35 -6.44 -11.67
C GLY A 51 2.36 -7.59 -11.45
N PHE A 52 2.60 -8.74 -12.09
CA PHE A 52 1.76 -9.92 -11.96
C PHE A 52 1.68 -10.43 -10.51
N PHE A 53 2.83 -10.61 -9.84
CA PHE A 53 2.88 -11.07 -8.45
C PHE A 53 2.28 -10.06 -7.46
N GLY A 54 2.30 -8.76 -7.76
CA GLY A 54 1.61 -7.76 -6.95
C GLY A 54 0.09 -7.75 -7.18
N PHE A 55 -0.34 -7.88 -8.43
CA PHE A 55 -1.74 -7.73 -8.81
C PHE A 55 -2.56 -9.00 -8.57
N LEU A 56 -1.98 -10.18 -8.76
CA LEU A 56 -2.68 -11.46 -8.57
C LEU A 56 -3.18 -11.65 -7.13
N PRO A 57 -2.35 -11.53 -6.07
CA PRO A 57 -2.84 -11.61 -4.70
C PRO A 57 -3.87 -10.52 -4.38
N LEU A 58 -3.67 -9.31 -4.89
CA LEU A 58 -4.61 -8.21 -4.68
C LEU A 58 -6.01 -8.57 -5.18
N ILE A 59 -6.16 -9.09 -6.40
CA ILE A 59 -7.47 -9.49 -6.93
C ILE A 59 -8.08 -10.65 -6.14
N LEU A 60 -7.28 -11.68 -5.84
CA LEU A 60 -7.79 -12.88 -5.17
C LEU A 60 -8.24 -12.61 -3.73
N ILE A 61 -7.57 -11.71 -3.03
CA ILE A 61 -7.81 -11.43 -1.61
C ILE A 61 -8.83 -10.29 -1.41
N THR A 62 -8.97 -9.36 -2.34
CA THR A 62 -9.89 -8.21 -2.20
C THR A 62 -11.32 -8.60 -1.79
N PRO A 63 -11.97 -9.64 -2.37
CA PRO A 63 -13.31 -10.02 -1.95
C PRO A 63 -13.38 -10.49 -0.49
N ILE A 64 -12.35 -11.20 -0.05
CA ILE A 64 -12.22 -11.69 1.34
C ILE A 64 -11.86 -10.53 2.27
N ALA A 65 -10.96 -9.65 1.83
CA ALA A 65 -10.52 -8.48 2.59
C ALA A 65 -11.70 -7.56 2.92
N GLY A 66 -12.63 -7.34 1.99
CA GLY A 66 -13.82 -6.53 2.24
C GLY A 66 -14.65 -7.07 3.42
N VAL A 67 -14.93 -8.37 3.42
CA VAL A 67 -15.69 -9.03 4.50
C VAL A 67 -14.96 -8.95 5.85
N LEU A 68 -13.63 -9.13 5.85
CA LEU A 68 -12.83 -9.07 7.07
C LEU A 68 -12.75 -7.64 7.62
N VAL A 69 -12.57 -6.64 6.77
CA VAL A 69 -12.52 -5.23 7.16
C VAL A 69 -13.83 -4.78 7.80
N ASP A 70 -14.97 -5.30 7.35
CA ASP A 70 -16.27 -4.97 7.95
C ASP A 70 -16.42 -5.51 9.38
N ARG A 71 -15.73 -6.60 9.72
CA ARG A 71 -15.76 -7.22 11.05
C ARG A 71 -14.68 -6.71 11.98
N TRP A 72 -13.61 -6.14 11.47
CA TRP A 72 -12.45 -5.69 12.22
C TRP A 72 -12.43 -4.17 12.42
N ASN A 73 -11.54 -3.72 13.30
CA ASN A 73 -11.32 -2.30 13.48
C ASN A 73 -10.62 -1.71 12.24
N ARG A 74 -11.36 -0.98 11.42
CA ARG A 74 -10.91 -0.41 10.14
C ARG A 74 -9.62 0.39 10.26
N LYS A 75 -9.46 1.18 11.36
CA LYS A 75 -8.26 1.98 11.61
C LYS A 75 -7.04 1.10 11.87
N LEU A 76 -7.25 -0.02 12.56
CA LEU A 76 -6.18 -0.96 12.88
C LEU A 76 -5.75 -1.72 11.63
N VAL A 77 -6.69 -2.11 10.78
CA VAL A 77 -6.39 -2.76 9.49
C VAL A 77 -5.58 -1.83 8.59
N MET A 78 -5.99 -0.55 8.45
CA MET A 78 -5.23 0.44 7.68
C MET A 78 -3.81 0.59 8.23
N ALA A 79 -3.66 0.80 9.55
CA ALA A 79 -2.35 0.98 10.17
C ALA A 79 -1.45 -0.25 10.01
N LEU A 80 -2.00 -1.46 10.16
CA LEU A 80 -1.25 -2.70 9.94
C LEU A 80 -0.82 -2.87 8.49
N SER A 81 -1.68 -2.55 7.53
CA SER A 81 -1.35 -2.60 6.10
C SER A 81 -0.25 -1.60 5.76
N ASP A 82 -0.33 -0.36 6.27
CA ASP A 82 0.69 0.68 6.06
C ASP A 82 2.04 0.29 6.68
N ILE A 83 2.02 -0.26 7.90
CA ILE A 83 3.24 -0.76 8.56
C ILE A 83 3.85 -1.92 7.77
N ALA A 84 3.04 -2.87 7.32
CA ALA A 84 3.52 -4.03 6.57
C ALA A 84 4.16 -3.60 5.24
N THR A 85 3.51 -2.71 4.48
CA THR A 85 4.07 -2.19 3.22
C THR A 85 5.30 -1.31 3.46
N GLY A 86 5.32 -0.54 4.54
CA GLY A 86 6.49 0.23 4.97
C GLY A 86 7.69 -0.66 5.30
N LEU A 87 7.46 -1.77 6.01
CA LEU A 87 8.51 -2.76 6.32
C LEU A 87 9.08 -3.41 5.07
N THR A 88 8.26 -3.75 4.08
CA THR A 88 8.76 -4.30 2.79
C THR A 88 9.64 -3.29 2.05
N THR A 89 9.31 -2.00 2.13
CA THR A 89 10.13 -0.93 1.55
C THR A 89 11.49 -0.82 2.26
N ILE A 90 11.51 -0.93 3.59
CA ILE A 90 12.76 -0.94 4.38
C ILE A 90 13.62 -2.16 4.02
N VAL A 91 13.02 -3.34 3.93
CA VAL A 91 13.73 -4.56 3.51
C VAL A 91 14.33 -4.37 2.12
N MET A 92 13.58 -3.82 1.18
CA MET A 92 14.05 -3.54 -0.17
C MET A 92 15.22 -2.54 -0.17
N LEU A 93 15.16 -1.51 0.66
CA LEU A 93 16.24 -0.53 0.81
C LEU A 93 17.52 -1.20 1.36
N ILE A 94 17.40 -2.05 2.38
CA ILE A 94 18.53 -2.78 2.94
C ILE A 94 19.17 -3.68 1.88
N LEU A 95 18.38 -4.46 1.14
CA LEU A 95 18.87 -5.31 0.06
C LEU A 95 19.57 -4.52 -1.04
N ALA A 96 19.05 -3.33 -1.37
CA ALA A 96 19.68 -2.44 -2.35
C ALA A 96 21.01 -1.88 -1.84
N LEU A 97 21.07 -1.41 -0.59
CA LEU A 97 22.30 -0.85 0.00
C LEU A 97 23.40 -1.90 0.20
N THR A 98 23.02 -3.14 0.49
CA THR A 98 23.97 -4.26 0.64
C THR A 98 24.35 -4.89 -0.70
N ASN A 99 23.82 -4.41 -1.83
CA ASN A 99 24.01 -5.00 -3.16
C ASN A 99 23.64 -6.49 -3.25
N THR A 100 22.78 -6.98 -2.37
CA THR A 100 22.29 -8.36 -2.35
C THR A 100 20.92 -8.52 -3.00
N MET A 101 20.38 -7.43 -3.57
CA MET A 101 19.05 -7.43 -4.20
C MET A 101 19.05 -8.30 -5.46
N GLU A 102 18.15 -9.30 -5.48
CA GLU A 102 17.89 -10.20 -6.59
C GLU A 102 16.45 -10.07 -7.09
N ILE A 103 16.18 -10.46 -8.34
CA ILE A 103 14.86 -10.32 -8.97
C ILE A 103 13.77 -11.07 -8.18
N TRP A 104 14.06 -12.25 -7.66
CA TRP A 104 13.08 -13.04 -6.90
C TRP A 104 12.66 -12.38 -5.58
N HIS A 105 13.51 -11.57 -4.94
CA HIS A 105 13.13 -10.76 -3.77
C HIS A 105 12.00 -9.81 -4.14
N LEU A 106 12.06 -9.21 -5.34
CA LEU A 106 11.04 -8.27 -5.79
C LEU A 106 9.69 -8.96 -6.04
N TYR A 107 9.70 -10.20 -6.51
CA TYR A 107 8.45 -10.99 -6.67
C TYR A 107 7.78 -11.25 -5.33
N ILE A 108 8.54 -11.63 -4.30
CA ILE A 108 8.03 -11.87 -2.96
C ILE A 108 7.50 -10.56 -2.36
N ILE A 109 8.27 -9.47 -2.45
CA ILE A 109 7.86 -8.15 -1.94
C ILE A 109 6.59 -7.67 -2.66
N ALA A 110 6.51 -7.83 -3.98
CA ALA A 110 5.33 -7.47 -4.74
C ALA A 110 4.09 -8.27 -4.30
N ALA A 111 4.23 -9.59 -4.09
CA ALA A 111 3.14 -10.43 -3.60
C ALA A 111 2.66 -10.01 -2.21
N PHE A 112 3.59 -9.74 -1.29
CA PHE A 112 3.28 -9.21 0.04
C PHE A 112 2.53 -7.87 -0.05
N ASN A 113 3.02 -6.93 -0.83
CA ASN A 113 2.38 -5.64 -1.04
C ASN A 113 0.99 -5.79 -1.66
N GLY A 114 0.79 -6.74 -2.57
CA GLY A 114 -0.52 -7.08 -3.12
C GLY A 114 -1.51 -7.59 -2.07
N ILE A 115 -1.05 -8.46 -1.16
CA ILE A 115 -1.87 -8.98 -0.06
C ILE A 115 -2.32 -7.84 0.86
N PHE A 116 -1.39 -7.04 1.38
CA PHE A 116 -1.73 -5.94 2.30
C PHE A 116 -2.48 -4.81 1.60
N GLY A 117 -2.15 -4.51 0.35
CA GLY A 117 -2.87 -3.55 -0.48
C GLY A 117 -4.34 -3.90 -0.70
N SER A 118 -4.70 -5.20 -0.71
CA SER A 118 -6.09 -5.64 -0.83
C SER A 118 -6.97 -5.21 0.36
N PHE A 119 -6.39 -5.03 1.54
CA PHE A 119 -7.09 -4.55 2.75
C PHE A 119 -7.17 -3.03 2.82
N GLN A 120 -6.22 -2.33 2.22
CA GLN A 120 -6.08 -0.87 2.37
C GLN A 120 -7.25 -0.11 1.74
N TRP A 121 -7.65 -0.48 0.52
CA TRP A 121 -8.74 0.21 -0.17
C TRP A 121 -10.13 0.03 0.49
N PRO A 122 -10.57 -1.19 0.85
CA PRO A 122 -11.82 -1.37 1.59
C PRO A 122 -11.80 -0.67 2.95
N ALA A 123 -10.67 -0.73 3.68
CA ALA A 123 -10.54 -0.07 4.98
C ALA A 123 -10.61 1.45 4.86
N TYR A 124 -9.98 2.03 3.84
CA TYR A 124 -10.01 3.47 3.56
C TYR A 124 -11.42 3.95 3.19
N SER A 125 -12.10 3.30 2.25
CA SER A 125 -13.47 3.66 1.84
C SER A 125 -14.45 3.56 3.00
N ALA A 126 -14.31 2.52 3.83
CA ALA A 126 -15.11 2.34 5.02
C ALA A 126 -14.80 3.38 6.13
N ALA A 127 -13.58 3.89 6.22
CA ALA A 127 -13.21 4.94 7.16
C ALA A 127 -13.78 6.31 6.74
N ILE A 128 -13.75 6.63 5.45
CA ILE A 128 -14.31 7.88 4.90
C ILE A 128 -15.81 7.97 5.18
N SER A 129 -16.55 6.89 4.95
CA SER A 129 -18.01 6.86 5.18
C SER A 129 -18.41 7.13 6.63
N LEU A 130 -17.49 6.94 7.59
CA LEU A 130 -17.71 7.28 9.00
C LEU A 130 -17.31 8.71 9.37
N MET A 131 -16.51 9.38 8.54
CA MET A 131 -15.97 10.71 8.84
C MET A 131 -16.81 11.84 8.25
N ILE A 132 -17.51 11.57 7.15
CA ILE A 132 -18.32 12.58 6.47
C ILE A 132 -19.78 12.44 6.94
N PRO A 133 -20.40 13.50 7.52
CA PRO A 133 -21.83 13.52 7.83
C PRO A 133 -22.66 13.29 6.56
N LYS A 134 -23.78 12.57 6.68
CA LYS A 134 -24.67 12.23 5.55
C LYS A 134 -25.21 13.46 4.78
N GLU A 135 -25.15 14.63 5.40
CA GLU A 135 -25.61 15.90 4.85
C GLU A 135 -24.60 16.56 3.89
N GLN A 136 -23.42 15.97 3.71
CA GLN A 136 -22.32 16.49 2.87
C GLN A 136 -21.90 15.51 1.75
N TYR A 137 -22.75 14.52 1.45
CA TYR A 137 -22.60 13.67 0.28
C TYR A 137 -23.08 14.38 -0.97
#